data_11269e6dffdf528b946c95d96b640e3e
#
_entry.id   11269e6dffdf528b946c95d96b640e3e
#
_cell.length_a   1.000
_cell.length_b   1.000
_cell.length_c   1.000
_cell.angle_alpha   90.00
_cell.angle_beta   90.00
_cell.angle_gamma   90.00
#
_symmetry.space_group_name_H-M   'P 1'
#
loop_
_entity.id
_entity.type
_entity.pdbx_description
1 polymer ?
#
loop_
_entity_poly.entity_id
_entity_poly.type
_entity_poly.pdbx_seq_one_letter_code
_entity_poly.pdbx_strand_id
1 'polypeptide(L)'
;QAVLASHQGFSAYQTGKLLLRSEKTVREWIKAFHTSRISSIFPRYKGDNAAKLTKAQKEQLKDVLSQPPGEFGIPASFWDVSTLRSYIKAEFGVEYESDESYMLIFKLHNFSFHLPAAFNIHRDDKKVARRIKEIRDEINPKLLNPSWIVFASDESRIIWEALIRRLWLPKGRKSIIKVERKRQAQSFIGFLNLKTGEELLYKLSWQKQDTIIPVLEKLTRKYPDKRICIIWDNARFHKGKKLKAKLSTTLKRIHLINLPAYAPDHNPQEHVWKYGKDKIANTQCESLEEVVEKFSLIVMGRNYPYHF
;
A
#
# COMPACT_ATOMS: atom_id res chain seq x y z
N GLN A 1 21.85 -3.52 30.81
CA GLN A 1 21.53 -3.31 32.25
C GLN A 1 22.72 -3.60 33.14
N ALA A 2 23.43 -4.75 33.06
CA ALA A 2 24.54 -5.08 33.93
C ALA A 2 25.72 -4.09 33.86
N VAL A 3 26.05 -3.64 32.63
CA VAL A 3 27.10 -2.64 32.40
C VAL A 3 26.72 -1.28 32.98
N LEU A 4 25.45 -0.88 32.80
CA LEU A 4 24.95 0.38 33.33
C LEU A 4 24.96 0.39 34.86
N ALA A 5 24.46 -0.71 35.49
CA ALA A 5 24.52 -0.84 36.95
C ALA A 5 25.95 -0.78 37.49
N SER A 6 26.90 -1.45 36.83
CA SER A 6 28.32 -1.37 37.18
C SER A 6 28.86 0.05 37.06
N HIS A 7 28.49 0.79 36.04
CA HIS A 7 28.87 2.21 35.87
C HIS A 7 28.32 3.11 36.98
N GLN A 8 27.14 2.77 37.48
CA GLN A 8 26.48 3.45 38.62
C GLN A 8 27.06 3.05 39.98
N GLY A 9 28.11 2.22 40.03
CA GLY A 9 28.78 1.81 41.25
C GLY A 9 28.24 0.54 41.93
N PHE A 10 27.27 -0.16 41.35
CA PHE A 10 26.81 -1.42 41.90
C PHE A 10 27.85 -2.53 41.71
N SER A 11 28.10 -3.31 42.77
CA SER A 11 28.95 -4.50 42.66
C SER A 11 28.33 -5.59 41.78
N ALA A 12 29.16 -6.48 41.25
CA ALA A 12 28.65 -7.62 40.45
C ALA A 12 27.67 -8.51 41.25
N TYR A 13 27.87 -8.63 42.54
CA TYR A 13 26.95 -9.35 43.44
C TYR A 13 25.57 -8.65 43.54
N GLN A 14 25.56 -7.33 43.79
CA GLN A 14 24.32 -6.54 43.86
C GLN A 14 23.60 -6.54 42.54
N THR A 15 24.33 -6.38 41.45
CA THR A 15 23.79 -6.44 40.10
C THR A 15 23.19 -7.82 39.76
N GLY A 16 23.87 -8.88 40.21
CA GLY A 16 23.38 -10.25 40.03
C GLY A 16 22.05 -10.48 40.74
N LYS A 17 21.92 -10.01 41.99
CA LYS A 17 20.66 -10.05 42.73
C LYS A 17 19.53 -9.28 42.00
N LEU A 18 19.84 -8.06 41.52
CA LEU A 18 18.89 -7.20 40.82
C LEU A 18 18.39 -7.83 39.50
N LEU A 19 19.31 -8.47 38.77
CA LEU A 19 19.01 -9.05 37.46
C LEU A 19 18.64 -10.54 37.51
N LEU A 20 18.56 -11.14 38.69
CA LEU A 20 18.33 -12.58 38.92
C LEU A 20 19.34 -13.44 38.12
N ARG A 21 20.63 -13.08 38.22
CA ARG A 21 21.75 -13.77 37.57
C ARG A 21 22.88 -14.02 38.59
N SER A 22 23.68 -15.02 38.28
CA SER A 22 24.86 -15.28 39.12
C SER A 22 25.88 -14.13 39.03
N GLU A 23 26.60 -13.89 40.13
CA GLU A 23 27.68 -12.91 40.14
C GLU A 23 28.74 -13.19 39.06
N LYS A 24 29.04 -14.46 38.81
CA LYS A 24 29.95 -14.91 37.76
C LYS A 24 29.48 -14.44 36.37
N THR A 25 28.22 -14.63 36.06
CA THR A 25 27.62 -14.20 34.79
C THR A 25 27.73 -12.68 34.62
N VAL A 26 27.46 -11.90 35.66
CA VAL A 26 27.55 -10.44 35.62
C VAL A 26 29.01 -10.00 35.37
N ARG A 27 29.97 -10.60 36.08
CA ARG A 27 31.41 -10.33 35.87
C ARG A 27 31.83 -10.64 34.42
N GLU A 28 31.37 -11.76 33.88
CA GLU A 28 31.65 -12.13 32.49
C GLU A 28 31.08 -11.09 31.48
N TRP A 29 29.87 -10.61 31.68
CA TRP A 29 29.27 -9.58 30.83
C TRP A 29 30.00 -8.25 30.89
N ILE A 30 30.38 -7.81 32.10
CA ILE A 30 31.16 -6.58 32.31
C ILE A 30 32.53 -6.72 31.63
N LYS A 31 33.22 -7.85 31.85
CA LYS A 31 34.50 -8.14 31.19
C LYS A 31 34.41 -8.14 29.69
N ALA A 32 33.38 -8.80 29.12
CA ALA A 32 33.13 -8.82 27.68
C ALA A 32 32.88 -7.42 27.11
N PHE A 33 32.16 -6.57 27.85
CA PHE A 33 31.93 -5.18 27.44
C PHE A 33 33.22 -4.35 27.47
N HIS A 34 34.07 -4.51 28.46
CA HIS A 34 35.35 -3.83 28.49
C HIS A 34 36.24 -4.20 27.31
N THR A 35 36.21 -5.46 26.87
CA THR A 35 37.02 -5.99 25.77
C THR A 35 36.43 -5.64 24.38
N SER A 36 35.13 -5.76 24.22
CA SER A 36 34.48 -5.74 22.90
C SER A 36 33.39 -4.65 22.76
N ARG A 37 33.25 -3.77 23.80
CA ARG A 37 32.29 -2.65 23.80
C ARG A 37 30.88 -3.10 23.39
N ILE A 38 30.18 -2.33 22.55
CA ILE A 38 28.81 -2.58 22.11
C ILE A 38 28.69 -3.94 21.42
N SER A 39 29.72 -4.42 20.72
CA SER A 39 29.66 -5.73 20.05
C SER A 39 29.49 -6.91 21.00
N SER A 40 29.80 -6.76 22.29
CA SER A 40 29.61 -7.79 23.33
C SER A 40 28.13 -8.02 23.71
N ILE A 41 27.25 -7.04 23.40
CA ILE A 41 25.81 -7.11 23.72
C ILE A 41 25.09 -8.01 22.72
N PHE A 42 25.63 -8.13 21.51
CA PHE A 42 25.07 -9.03 20.51
C PHE A 42 25.49 -10.47 20.82
N PRO A 43 24.55 -11.44 20.75
CA PRO A 43 24.90 -12.84 20.91
C PRO A 43 26.02 -13.17 19.92
N ARG A 44 27.17 -13.64 20.40
CA ARG A 44 28.19 -14.24 19.57
C ARG A 44 27.67 -15.60 19.10
N TYR A 45 26.85 -15.57 18.09
CA TYR A 45 26.41 -16.80 17.45
C TYR A 45 27.64 -17.45 16.80
N LYS A 46 28.22 -18.40 17.48
CA LYS A 46 29.22 -19.33 16.89
C LYS A 46 28.49 -20.37 16.03
N GLY A 47 27.60 -19.89 15.14
CA GLY A 47 26.59 -20.69 14.47
C GLY A 47 27.03 -21.33 13.16
N ASP A 48 28.28 -21.18 12.72
CA ASP A 48 28.71 -21.85 11.48
C ASP A 48 28.77 -23.39 11.64
N ASN A 49 29.01 -23.90 12.84
CA ASN A 49 29.05 -25.36 13.09
C ASN A 49 27.67 -26.03 13.20
N ALA A 50 26.58 -25.25 13.35
CA ALA A 50 25.20 -25.75 13.40
C ALA A 50 24.38 -25.37 12.16
N ALA A 51 24.93 -24.60 11.24
CA ALA A 51 24.26 -24.19 10.02
C ALA A 51 24.27 -25.36 9.02
N LYS A 52 23.07 -25.83 8.64
CA LYS A 52 22.93 -26.90 7.61
C LYS A 52 23.48 -26.47 6.24
N LEU A 53 23.48 -25.18 5.93
CA LEU A 53 24.08 -24.60 4.71
C LEU A 53 25.40 -23.92 5.02
N THR A 54 26.41 -24.19 4.23
CA THR A 54 27.73 -23.53 4.27
C THR A 54 27.64 -22.06 3.86
N LYS A 55 28.66 -21.28 4.14
CA LYS A 55 28.72 -19.87 3.72
C LYS A 55 28.68 -19.72 2.21
N ALA A 56 29.36 -20.58 1.47
CA ALA A 56 29.34 -20.59 0.00
C ALA A 56 27.94 -20.91 -0.56
N GLN A 57 27.23 -21.89 0.00
CA GLN A 57 25.86 -22.22 -0.40
C GLN A 57 24.86 -21.07 -0.10
N LYS A 58 25.06 -20.35 1.00
CA LYS A 58 24.25 -19.17 1.30
C LYS A 58 24.49 -18.05 0.29
N GLU A 59 25.72 -17.82 -0.12
CA GLU A 59 26.03 -16.82 -1.15
C GLU A 59 25.46 -17.20 -2.52
N GLN A 60 25.59 -18.49 -2.90
CA GLN A 60 24.96 -19.02 -4.11
C GLN A 60 23.44 -18.82 -4.09
N LEU A 61 22.77 -19.03 -2.95
CA LEU A 61 21.33 -18.79 -2.82
C LEU A 61 20.91 -17.33 -3.10
N LYS A 62 21.78 -16.36 -2.84
CA LYS A 62 21.50 -14.96 -3.15
C LYS A 62 21.34 -14.75 -4.67
N ASP A 63 22.23 -15.34 -5.45
CA ASP A 63 22.18 -15.23 -6.91
C ASP A 63 20.98 -16.00 -7.47
N VAL A 64 20.71 -17.17 -6.93
CA VAL A 64 19.56 -18.02 -7.28
C VAL A 64 18.23 -17.32 -7.00
N LEU A 65 18.07 -16.75 -5.82
CA LEU A 65 16.85 -16.04 -5.44
C LEU A 65 16.60 -14.76 -6.24
N SER A 66 17.63 -14.20 -6.87
CA SER A 66 17.51 -13.04 -7.76
C SER A 66 16.82 -13.37 -9.10
N GLN A 67 16.69 -14.65 -9.43
CA GLN A 67 16.10 -15.16 -10.67
C GLN A 67 14.83 -15.97 -10.38
N PRO A 68 13.90 -16.11 -11.35
CA PRO A 68 12.71 -16.93 -11.18
C PRO A 68 13.05 -18.42 -10.95
N PRO A 69 12.26 -19.16 -10.14
CA PRO A 69 12.47 -20.59 -9.91
C PRO A 69 12.49 -21.43 -11.21
N GLY A 70 11.80 -20.97 -12.24
CA GLY A 70 11.74 -21.64 -13.55
C GLY A 70 13.10 -21.81 -14.22
N GLU A 71 14.05 -20.90 -14.00
CA GLU A 71 15.42 -20.96 -14.51
C GLU A 71 16.22 -22.13 -13.88
N PHE A 72 15.73 -22.65 -12.76
CA PHE A 72 16.33 -23.79 -12.04
C PHE A 72 15.48 -25.05 -12.13
N GLY A 73 14.63 -25.19 -13.16
CA GLY A 73 13.82 -26.37 -13.41
C GLY A 73 12.62 -26.56 -12.48
N ILE A 74 12.27 -25.54 -11.68
CA ILE A 74 11.10 -25.58 -10.80
C ILE A 74 9.95 -24.88 -11.54
N PRO A 75 8.78 -25.53 -11.77
CA PRO A 75 7.68 -24.96 -12.56
C PRO A 75 6.90 -23.90 -11.77
N ALA A 76 7.56 -22.79 -11.42
CA ALA A 76 6.99 -21.65 -10.70
C ALA A 76 7.59 -20.33 -11.19
N SER A 77 6.80 -19.24 -11.12
CA SER A 77 7.24 -17.89 -11.50
C SER A 77 7.83 -17.10 -10.32
N PHE A 78 7.51 -17.47 -9.11
CA PHE A 78 7.92 -16.78 -7.88
C PHE A 78 8.37 -17.77 -6.82
N TRP A 79 9.34 -17.35 -6.02
CA TRP A 79 9.81 -18.13 -4.88
C TRP A 79 8.80 -18.11 -3.73
N ASP A 80 8.51 -19.26 -3.17
CA ASP A 80 7.82 -19.47 -1.89
C ASP A 80 8.59 -20.49 -1.04
N VAL A 81 8.09 -20.79 0.15
CA VAL A 81 8.74 -21.76 1.07
C VAL A 81 8.85 -23.14 0.43
N SER A 82 7.84 -23.57 -0.31
CA SER A 82 7.81 -24.90 -0.95
C SER A 82 8.86 -25.03 -2.06
N THR A 83 8.91 -24.03 -2.95
CA THR A 83 9.86 -23.98 -4.06
C THR A 83 11.31 -23.85 -3.56
N LEU A 84 11.55 -23.01 -2.55
CA LEU A 84 12.87 -22.88 -1.93
C LEU A 84 13.30 -24.17 -1.22
N ARG A 85 12.39 -24.86 -0.54
CA ARG A 85 12.65 -26.18 0.05
C ARG A 85 13.07 -27.19 -1.01
N SER A 86 12.31 -27.26 -2.10
CA SER A 86 12.60 -28.18 -3.21
C SER A 86 13.98 -27.92 -3.81
N TYR A 87 14.33 -26.65 -4.03
CA TYR A 87 15.65 -26.26 -4.54
C TYR A 87 16.79 -26.66 -3.59
N ILE A 88 16.68 -26.24 -2.30
CA ILE A 88 17.73 -26.53 -1.32
C ILE A 88 17.94 -28.03 -1.12
N LYS A 89 16.85 -28.80 -1.15
CA LYS A 89 16.92 -30.25 -1.05
C LYS A 89 17.61 -30.91 -2.30
N ALA A 90 17.22 -30.44 -3.48
CA ALA A 90 17.76 -30.97 -4.74
C ALA A 90 19.24 -30.61 -4.94
N GLU A 91 19.61 -29.35 -4.71
CA GLU A 91 20.92 -28.81 -5.00
C GLU A 91 21.95 -29.10 -3.89
N PHE A 92 21.53 -28.97 -2.62
CA PHE A 92 22.44 -29.06 -1.48
C PHE A 92 22.23 -30.30 -0.60
N GLY A 93 21.19 -31.10 -0.87
CA GLY A 93 20.85 -32.27 -0.03
C GLY A 93 20.39 -31.88 1.39
N VAL A 94 20.06 -30.60 1.62
CA VAL A 94 19.72 -30.05 2.94
C VAL A 94 18.22 -29.90 3.08
N GLU A 95 17.68 -30.28 4.23
CA GLU A 95 16.27 -30.09 4.59
C GLU A 95 16.15 -29.51 5.99
N TYR A 96 15.34 -28.47 6.16
CA TYR A 96 14.97 -27.91 7.45
C TYR A 96 13.61 -28.44 7.90
N GLU A 97 13.46 -28.65 9.20
CA GLU A 97 12.23 -29.18 9.79
C GLU A 97 11.10 -28.15 9.79
N SER A 98 11.42 -26.85 9.94
CA SER A 98 10.42 -25.80 10.03
C SER A 98 10.46 -24.84 8.84
N ASP A 99 9.28 -24.30 8.49
CA ASP A 99 9.11 -23.28 7.46
C ASP A 99 9.79 -21.96 7.84
N GLU A 100 9.88 -21.66 9.15
CA GLU A 100 10.55 -20.47 9.67
C GLU A 100 12.02 -20.40 9.24
N SER A 101 12.70 -21.55 9.12
CA SER A 101 14.09 -21.59 8.65
C SER A 101 14.21 -21.13 7.19
N TYR A 102 13.27 -21.51 6.32
CA TYR A 102 13.22 -21.04 4.93
C TYR A 102 12.79 -19.59 4.85
N MET A 103 11.84 -19.16 5.68
CA MET A 103 11.44 -17.74 5.79
C MET A 103 12.61 -16.86 6.27
N LEU A 104 13.47 -17.39 7.15
CA LEU A 104 14.67 -16.67 7.58
C LEU A 104 15.65 -16.51 6.42
N ILE A 105 15.82 -17.52 5.56
CA ILE A 105 16.66 -17.41 4.37
C ILE A 105 16.14 -16.29 3.46
N PHE A 106 14.84 -16.23 3.18
CA PHE A 106 14.25 -15.11 2.42
C PHE A 106 14.57 -13.74 3.05
N LYS A 107 14.38 -13.60 4.35
CA LYS A 107 14.65 -12.34 5.06
C LYS A 107 16.14 -11.95 5.01
N LEU A 108 17.05 -12.90 5.15
CA LEU A 108 18.50 -12.66 5.05
C LEU A 108 18.92 -12.17 3.66
N HIS A 109 18.16 -12.54 2.63
CA HIS A 109 18.37 -12.08 1.25
C HIS A 109 17.46 -10.89 0.85
N ASN A 110 16.91 -10.13 1.83
CA ASN A 110 16.07 -8.95 1.63
C ASN A 110 14.73 -9.22 0.94
N PHE A 111 14.20 -10.44 1.04
CA PHE A 111 12.85 -10.73 0.60
C PHE A 111 11.83 -10.39 1.68
N SER A 112 10.68 -9.89 1.27
CA SER A 112 9.51 -9.67 2.14
C SER A 112 8.29 -10.36 1.55
N PHE A 113 7.43 -10.89 2.42
CA PHE A 113 6.20 -11.55 2.00
C PHE A 113 5.09 -10.52 1.78
N HIS A 114 4.74 -10.25 0.52
CA HIS A 114 3.71 -9.29 0.12
C HIS A 114 2.95 -9.77 -1.11
N LEU A 115 1.80 -9.17 -1.37
CA LEU A 115 1.05 -9.45 -2.59
C LEU A 115 1.75 -8.78 -3.79
N PRO A 116 1.95 -9.50 -4.91
CA PRO A 116 2.42 -8.88 -6.14
C PRO A 116 1.40 -7.87 -6.66
N ALA A 117 1.87 -6.79 -7.26
CA ALA A 117 1.01 -5.85 -7.96
C ALA A 117 0.47 -6.50 -9.25
N ALA A 118 -0.86 -6.42 -9.45
CA ALA A 118 -1.48 -6.91 -10.67
C ALA A 118 -1.70 -5.75 -11.64
N PHE A 119 -1.06 -5.79 -12.79
CA PHE A 119 -1.29 -4.85 -13.89
C PHE A 119 -1.90 -5.56 -15.09
N ASN A 120 -2.62 -4.80 -15.91
CA ASN A 120 -3.17 -5.33 -17.14
C ASN A 120 -2.04 -5.69 -18.12
N ILE A 121 -2.15 -6.86 -18.80
CA ILE A 121 -1.13 -7.33 -19.74
C ILE A 121 -0.90 -6.39 -20.94
N HIS A 122 -1.87 -5.51 -21.23
CA HIS A 122 -1.77 -4.49 -22.28
C HIS A 122 -1.17 -3.16 -21.80
N ARG A 123 -0.73 -3.08 -20.53
CA ARG A 123 -0.06 -1.90 -19.99
C ARG A 123 1.34 -1.78 -20.59
N ASP A 124 1.64 -0.60 -21.07
CA ASP A 124 2.96 -0.21 -21.58
C ASP A 124 3.53 0.86 -20.65
N ASP A 125 4.43 0.47 -19.77
CA ASP A 125 5.00 1.37 -18.76
C ASP A 125 5.77 2.55 -19.37
N LYS A 126 6.38 2.39 -20.53
CA LYS A 126 7.07 3.49 -21.22
C LYS A 126 6.07 4.54 -21.72
N LYS A 127 4.95 4.11 -22.29
CA LYS A 127 3.86 5.01 -22.71
C LYS A 127 3.19 5.66 -21.51
N VAL A 128 2.99 4.89 -20.41
CA VAL A 128 2.45 5.44 -19.17
C VAL A 128 3.35 6.53 -18.62
N ALA A 129 4.65 6.27 -18.45
CA ALA A 129 5.60 7.24 -17.91
C ALA A 129 5.66 8.53 -18.77
N ARG A 130 5.71 8.38 -20.10
CA ARG A 130 5.67 9.52 -21.03
C ARG A 130 4.38 10.33 -20.85
N ARG A 131 3.22 9.67 -20.83
CA ARG A 131 1.93 10.36 -20.70
C ARG A 131 1.77 11.08 -19.36
N ILE A 132 2.23 10.48 -18.27
CA ILE A 132 2.23 11.10 -16.95
C ILE A 132 3.12 12.36 -16.95
N LYS A 133 4.28 12.32 -17.59
CA LYS A 133 5.14 13.52 -17.75
C LYS A 133 4.41 14.62 -18.52
N GLU A 134 3.80 14.29 -19.66
CA GLU A 134 3.01 15.24 -20.45
C GLU A 134 1.88 15.88 -19.62
N ILE A 135 1.16 15.08 -18.81
CA ILE A 135 0.11 15.56 -17.92
C ILE A 135 0.69 16.53 -16.89
N ARG A 136 1.81 16.19 -16.24
CA ARG A 136 2.48 17.10 -15.29
C ARG A 136 2.87 18.42 -15.93
N ASP A 137 3.48 18.38 -17.10
CA ASP A 137 3.90 19.58 -17.84
C ASP A 137 2.69 20.44 -18.22
N GLU A 138 1.56 19.82 -18.57
CA GLU A 138 0.31 20.52 -18.91
C GLU A 138 -0.40 21.13 -17.70
N ILE A 139 -0.41 20.46 -16.53
CA ILE A 139 -1.12 20.93 -15.35
C ILE A 139 -0.32 21.92 -14.50
N ASN A 140 1.02 21.86 -14.49
CA ASN A 140 1.86 22.72 -13.66
C ASN A 140 1.56 24.22 -13.85
N PRO A 141 1.43 24.77 -15.06
CA PRO A 141 1.04 26.17 -15.25
C PRO A 141 -0.37 26.47 -14.71
N LYS A 142 -1.31 25.50 -14.81
CA LYS A 142 -2.67 25.65 -14.32
C LYS A 142 -2.72 25.60 -12.78
N LEU A 143 -1.86 24.80 -12.15
CA LEU A 143 -1.74 24.74 -10.69
C LEU A 143 -1.24 26.07 -10.10
N LEU A 144 -0.36 26.75 -10.77
CA LEU A 144 0.17 28.05 -10.35
C LEU A 144 -0.80 29.22 -10.65
N ASN A 145 -1.69 29.06 -11.62
CA ASN A 145 -2.61 30.14 -12.04
C ASN A 145 -3.87 30.18 -11.16
N PRO A 146 -4.17 31.31 -10.49
CA PRO A 146 -5.34 31.45 -9.63
C PRO A 146 -6.68 31.33 -10.38
N SER A 147 -6.71 31.57 -11.70
CA SER A 147 -7.94 31.44 -12.51
C SER A 147 -8.31 29.99 -12.82
N TRP A 148 -7.46 29.02 -12.46
CA TRP A 148 -7.71 27.61 -12.67
C TRP A 148 -7.89 26.85 -11.37
N ILE A 149 -8.79 25.86 -11.43
CA ILE A 149 -8.85 24.77 -10.44
C ILE A 149 -8.49 23.47 -11.19
N VAL A 150 -7.68 22.64 -10.57
CA VAL A 150 -7.24 21.36 -11.15
C VAL A 150 -7.71 20.24 -10.23
N PHE A 151 -8.50 19.32 -10.77
CA PHE A 151 -9.00 18.16 -10.08
C PHE A 151 -8.43 16.87 -10.67
N ALA A 152 -8.07 15.92 -9.81
CA ALA A 152 -8.10 14.51 -10.15
C ALA A 152 -9.52 13.98 -9.89
N SER A 153 -10.05 13.14 -10.75
CA SER A 153 -11.41 12.62 -10.61
C SER A 153 -11.48 11.14 -10.97
N ASP A 154 -12.40 10.47 -10.31
CA ASP A 154 -12.70 9.04 -10.55
C ASP A 154 -14.06 8.70 -9.98
N GLU A 155 -14.62 7.57 -10.40
CA GLU A 155 -15.83 7.00 -9.84
C GLU A 155 -15.52 5.85 -8.89
N SER A 156 -16.29 5.77 -7.81
CA SER A 156 -16.23 4.64 -6.89
C SER A 156 -17.62 4.12 -6.56
N ARG A 157 -17.68 2.84 -6.26
CA ARG A 157 -18.90 2.20 -5.78
C ARG A 157 -18.68 1.66 -4.38
N ILE A 158 -19.56 2.03 -3.46
CA ILE A 158 -19.58 1.55 -2.09
C ILE A 158 -20.75 0.59 -1.96
N ILE A 159 -20.49 -0.63 -1.50
CA ILE A 159 -21.47 -1.67 -1.25
C ILE A 159 -21.86 -1.68 0.24
N TRP A 160 -23.07 -2.10 0.54
CA TRP A 160 -23.53 -2.21 1.92
C TRP A 160 -22.83 -3.33 2.70
N GLU A 161 -22.54 -4.46 2.04
CA GLU A 161 -21.76 -5.54 2.66
C GLU A 161 -20.41 -5.01 3.17
N ALA A 162 -20.07 -5.33 4.43
CA ALA A 162 -18.82 -4.87 5.03
C ALA A 162 -17.59 -5.34 4.26
N LEU A 163 -16.71 -4.42 3.93
CA LEU A 163 -15.40 -4.71 3.34
C LEU A 163 -14.50 -5.37 4.39
N ILE A 164 -14.01 -6.56 4.13
CA ILE A 164 -13.13 -7.26 5.05
C ILE A 164 -11.67 -6.92 4.74
N ARG A 165 -10.93 -6.50 5.77
CA ARG A 165 -9.52 -6.16 5.73
C ARG A 165 -8.77 -6.89 6.83
N ARG A 166 -7.45 -7.07 6.67
CA ARG A 166 -6.59 -7.67 7.69
C ARG A 166 -6.56 -6.82 8.95
N LEU A 167 -6.69 -7.46 10.10
CA LEU A 167 -6.64 -6.86 11.43
C LEU A 167 -5.63 -7.62 12.28
N TRP A 168 -5.15 -6.96 13.34
CA TRP A 168 -4.46 -7.64 14.43
C TRP A 168 -5.50 -8.32 15.32
N LEU A 169 -5.46 -9.65 15.35
CA LEU A 169 -6.41 -10.47 16.09
C LEU A 169 -5.66 -11.47 16.99
N PRO A 170 -6.25 -11.90 18.12
CA PRO A 170 -5.63 -12.89 18.98
C PRO A 170 -5.29 -14.17 18.23
N LYS A 171 -4.04 -14.65 18.39
CA LYS A 171 -3.60 -15.90 17.77
C LYS A 171 -4.42 -17.09 18.28
N GLY A 172 -4.79 -17.98 17.37
CA GLY A 172 -5.54 -19.20 17.71
C GLY A 172 -7.04 -18.99 17.97
N ARG A 173 -7.57 -17.76 17.82
CA ARG A 173 -9.01 -17.48 17.93
C ARG A 173 -9.58 -17.10 16.59
N LYS A 174 -10.73 -17.68 16.25
CA LYS A 174 -11.50 -17.29 15.06
C LYS A 174 -12.30 -16.04 15.40
N SER A 175 -11.98 -14.91 14.75
CA SER A 175 -12.80 -13.70 14.82
C SER A 175 -13.77 -13.67 13.66
N ILE A 176 -15.02 -13.32 13.91
CA ILE A 176 -16.11 -13.35 12.94
C ILE A 176 -16.75 -11.97 12.88
N ILE A 177 -16.90 -11.43 11.69
CA ILE A 177 -17.73 -10.27 11.40
C ILE A 177 -18.97 -10.79 10.69
N LYS A 178 -20.15 -10.56 11.26
CA LYS A 178 -21.43 -10.88 10.61
C LYS A 178 -21.68 -9.84 9.53
N VAL A 179 -21.90 -10.27 8.30
CA VAL A 179 -22.09 -9.38 7.15
C VAL A 179 -23.46 -9.62 6.51
N GLU A 180 -24.09 -8.54 6.04
CA GLU A 180 -25.33 -8.58 5.30
C GLU A 180 -25.01 -8.61 3.79
N ARG A 181 -25.31 -9.73 3.12
CA ARG A 181 -24.96 -9.96 1.71
C ARG A 181 -26.02 -9.45 0.73
N LYS A 182 -26.63 -8.31 1.01
CA LYS A 182 -27.51 -7.64 0.05
C LYS A 182 -26.66 -6.87 -0.97
N ARG A 183 -26.98 -7.04 -2.26
CA ARG A 183 -26.29 -6.38 -3.37
C ARG A 183 -26.66 -4.91 -3.54
N GLN A 184 -26.85 -4.19 -2.43
CA GLN A 184 -27.14 -2.76 -2.45
C GLN A 184 -25.82 -1.98 -2.49
N ALA A 185 -25.80 -0.89 -3.25
CA ALA A 185 -24.62 -0.08 -3.40
C ALA A 185 -24.94 1.34 -3.82
N GLN A 186 -24.09 2.29 -3.47
CA GLN A 186 -24.10 3.67 -3.93
C GLN A 186 -22.88 3.96 -4.79
N SER A 187 -23.09 4.54 -5.97
CA SER A 187 -22.01 5.07 -6.81
C SER A 187 -21.72 6.53 -6.45
N PHE A 188 -20.45 6.90 -6.55
CA PHE A 188 -19.96 8.26 -6.34
C PHE A 188 -19.05 8.67 -7.50
N ILE A 189 -18.92 9.99 -7.68
CA ILE A 189 -17.81 10.61 -8.37
C ILE A 189 -17.15 11.60 -7.44
N GLY A 190 -15.81 11.55 -7.37
CA GLY A 190 -14.98 12.42 -6.56
C GLY A 190 -14.17 13.38 -7.40
N PHE A 191 -13.86 14.54 -6.82
CA PHE A 191 -12.99 15.55 -7.40
C PHE A 191 -12.01 16.04 -6.34
N LEU A 192 -10.81 15.46 -6.35
CA LEU A 192 -9.72 15.89 -5.49
C LEU A 192 -9.08 17.16 -6.05
N ASN A 193 -9.19 18.26 -5.33
CA ASN A 193 -8.50 19.50 -5.69
C ASN A 193 -7.00 19.38 -5.45
N LEU A 194 -6.21 19.35 -6.51
CA LEU A 194 -4.75 19.16 -6.43
C LEU A 194 -3.97 20.34 -5.85
N LYS A 195 -4.63 21.52 -5.65
CA LYS A 195 -4.02 22.67 -4.96
C LYS A 195 -4.23 22.63 -3.46
N THR A 196 -5.45 22.29 -3.02
CA THR A 196 -5.86 22.40 -1.62
C THR A 196 -5.90 21.05 -0.90
N GLY A 197 -5.96 19.96 -1.66
CA GLY A 197 -6.22 18.63 -1.12
C GLY A 197 -7.69 18.40 -0.71
N GLU A 198 -8.59 19.36 -0.95
CA GLU A 198 -10.02 19.25 -0.65
C GLU A 198 -10.67 18.24 -1.59
N GLU A 199 -11.51 17.38 -1.04
CA GLU A 199 -12.31 16.41 -1.79
C GLU A 199 -13.75 16.88 -1.93
N LEU A 200 -14.27 16.85 -3.14
CA LEU A 200 -15.69 17.06 -3.43
C LEU A 200 -16.31 15.74 -3.87
N LEU A 201 -17.34 15.31 -3.17
CA LEU A 201 -18.01 14.05 -3.39
C LEU A 201 -19.46 14.25 -3.86
N TYR A 202 -19.84 13.57 -4.95
CA TYR A 202 -21.21 13.57 -5.47
C TYR A 202 -21.73 12.15 -5.62
N LYS A 203 -22.97 11.92 -5.17
CA LYS A 203 -23.68 10.66 -5.39
C LYS A 203 -24.13 10.56 -6.84
N LEU A 204 -23.98 9.39 -7.44
CA LEU A 204 -24.46 9.06 -8.77
C LEU A 204 -25.50 7.94 -8.67
N SER A 205 -26.58 8.02 -9.44
CA SER A 205 -27.50 6.88 -9.58
C SER A 205 -26.85 5.73 -10.34
N TRP A 206 -25.96 6.03 -11.28
CA TRP A 206 -25.17 5.08 -12.06
C TRP A 206 -23.96 5.78 -12.71
N GLN A 207 -22.93 5.01 -13.09
CA GLN A 207 -21.74 5.54 -13.76
C GLN A 207 -21.95 5.64 -15.27
N LYS A 208 -22.56 6.73 -15.74
CA LYS A 208 -22.85 7.00 -17.15
C LYS A 208 -22.90 8.51 -17.43
N GLN A 209 -22.85 8.90 -18.73
CA GLN A 209 -22.84 10.32 -19.14
C GLN A 209 -24.00 11.12 -18.56
N ASP A 210 -25.22 10.55 -18.60
CA ASP A 210 -26.43 11.25 -18.16
C ASP A 210 -26.43 11.61 -16.67
N THR A 211 -25.64 10.90 -15.86
CA THR A 211 -25.48 11.19 -14.42
C THR A 211 -24.28 12.05 -14.11
N ILE A 212 -23.23 12.00 -14.93
CA ILE A 212 -21.99 12.79 -14.73
C ILE A 212 -22.15 14.22 -15.25
N ILE A 213 -22.80 14.43 -16.39
CA ILE A 213 -23.01 15.77 -16.96
C ILE A 213 -23.65 16.74 -15.95
N PRO A 214 -24.75 16.41 -15.23
CA PRO A 214 -25.32 17.28 -14.20
C PRO A 214 -24.35 17.60 -13.05
N VAL A 215 -23.45 16.66 -12.71
CA VAL A 215 -22.41 16.91 -11.68
C VAL A 215 -21.38 17.92 -12.19
N LEU A 216 -20.94 17.79 -13.44
CA LEU A 216 -20.04 18.78 -14.05
C LEU A 216 -20.69 20.17 -14.15
N GLU A 217 -21.98 20.24 -14.43
CA GLU A 217 -22.74 21.49 -14.41
C GLU A 217 -22.84 22.08 -12.99
N LYS A 218 -23.00 21.25 -11.94
CA LYS A 218 -22.93 21.71 -10.55
C LYS A 218 -21.52 22.22 -10.20
N LEU A 219 -20.48 21.54 -10.66
CA LEU A 219 -19.09 21.94 -10.45
C LEU A 219 -18.80 23.31 -11.08
N THR A 220 -19.25 23.56 -12.32
CA THR A 220 -19.10 24.86 -12.99
C THR A 220 -19.87 25.98 -12.31
N ARG A 221 -21.02 25.70 -11.69
CA ARG A 221 -21.77 26.66 -10.88
C ARG A 221 -21.11 26.95 -9.54
N LYS A 222 -20.49 25.96 -8.92
CA LYS A 222 -19.73 26.16 -7.68
C LYS A 222 -18.53 27.09 -7.87
N TYR A 223 -17.94 27.10 -9.08
CA TYR A 223 -16.77 27.91 -9.40
C TYR A 223 -17.04 28.82 -10.63
N PRO A 224 -17.88 29.88 -10.48
CA PRO A 224 -18.36 30.67 -11.63
C PRO A 224 -17.23 31.38 -12.39
N ASP A 225 -16.19 31.84 -11.67
CA ASP A 225 -15.11 32.65 -12.22
C ASP A 225 -13.83 31.86 -12.52
N LYS A 226 -13.90 30.52 -12.42
CA LYS A 226 -12.72 29.66 -12.64
C LYS A 226 -12.85 28.83 -13.92
N ARG A 227 -11.72 28.55 -14.51
CA ARG A 227 -11.55 27.45 -15.47
C ARG A 227 -11.25 26.18 -14.68
N ILE A 228 -11.80 25.06 -15.11
CA ILE A 228 -11.70 23.80 -14.38
C ILE A 228 -10.95 22.80 -15.25
N CYS A 229 -9.85 22.28 -14.74
CA CYS A 229 -9.14 21.18 -15.36
C CYS A 229 -9.48 19.89 -14.60
N ILE A 230 -9.91 18.85 -15.28
CA ILE A 230 -10.24 17.56 -14.69
C ILE A 230 -9.38 16.48 -15.34
N ILE A 231 -8.64 15.77 -14.52
CA ILE A 231 -7.83 14.63 -14.92
C ILE A 231 -8.59 13.37 -14.48
N TRP A 232 -8.94 12.51 -15.40
CA TRP A 232 -9.70 11.30 -15.15
C TRP A 232 -9.29 10.14 -16.06
N ASP A 233 -9.88 8.98 -15.88
CA ASP A 233 -9.55 7.81 -16.65
C ASP A 233 -10.11 7.83 -18.10
N ASN A 234 -9.85 6.75 -18.82
CA ASN A 234 -10.28 6.57 -20.21
C ASN A 234 -11.63 5.84 -20.35
N ALA A 235 -12.51 5.84 -19.34
CA ALA A 235 -13.79 5.17 -19.42
C ALA A 235 -14.60 5.60 -20.67
N ARG A 236 -15.32 4.66 -21.29
CA ARG A 236 -16.04 4.91 -22.55
C ARG A 236 -17.06 6.04 -22.43
N PHE A 237 -17.71 6.17 -21.28
CA PHE A 237 -18.69 7.22 -21.02
C PHE A 237 -18.07 8.61 -20.87
N HIS A 238 -16.76 8.73 -20.56
CA HIS A 238 -16.01 9.99 -20.58
C HIS A 238 -15.76 10.53 -22.00
N LYS A 239 -15.93 9.71 -23.03
CA LYS A 239 -15.67 10.06 -24.44
C LYS A 239 -16.94 10.17 -25.27
N GLY A 240 -18.10 10.12 -24.65
CA GLY A 240 -19.37 10.04 -25.36
C GLY A 240 -19.81 11.33 -26.04
N LYS A 241 -20.66 11.20 -27.04
CA LYS A 241 -21.13 12.31 -27.89
C LYS A 241 -21.84 13.40 -27.09
N LYS A 242 -22.69 13.03 -26.10
CA LYS A 242 -23.42 13.99 -25.26
C LYS A 242 -22.48 14.88 -24.44
N LEU A 243 -21.46 14.28 -23.83
CA LEU A 243 -20.46 15.04 -23.05
C LEU A 243 -19.67 15.98 -23.95
N LYS A 244 -19.21 15.52 -25.14
CA LYS A 244 -18.51 16.35 -26.11
C LYS A 244 -19.33 17.58 -26.54
N ALA A 245 -20.61 17.39 -26.84
CA ALA A 245 -21.53 18.48 -27.17
C ALA A 245 -21.70 19.50 -26.03
N LYS A 246 -21.73 19.03 -24.77
CA LYS A 246 -21.79 19.91 -23.59
C LYS A 246 -20.49 20.67 -23.35
N LEU A 247 -19.34 20.06 -23.59
CA LEU A 247 -18.03 20.69 -23.47
C LEU A 247 -17.85 21.84 -24.49
N SER A 248 -18.43 21.73 -25.67
CA SER A 248 -18.42 22.81 -26.67
C SER A 248 -19.44 23.94 -26.40
N THR A 249 -20.37 23.74 -25.46
CA THR A 249 -21.45 24.70 -25.16
C THR A 249 -21.44 25.13 -23.70
N THR A 250 -22.22 24.46 -22.84
CA THR A 250 -22.44 24.84 -21.43
C THR A 250 -21.27 24.57 -20.52
N LEU A 251 -20.41 23.61 -20.85
CA LEU A 251 -19.23 23.20 -20.07
C LEU A 251 -17.90 23.68 -20.69
N LYS A 252 -17.91 24.71 -21.52
CA LYS A 252 -16.71 25.23 -22.23
C LYS A 252 -15.56 25.67 -21.34
N ARG A 253 -15.82 25.89 -20.04
CA ARG A 253 -14.79 26.21 -19.03
C ARG A 253 -14.10 24.98 -18.46
N ILE A 254 -14.59 23.77 -18.78
CA ILE A 254 -13.96 22.51 -18.36
C ILE A 254 -12.96 22.05 -19.42
N HIS A 255 -11.75 21.82 -18.97
CA HIS A 255 -10.67 21.20 -19.74
C HIS A 255 -10.45 19.78 -19.22
N LEU A 256 -10.60 18.78 -20.07
CA LEU A 256 -10.45 17.37 -19.71
C LEU A 256 -9.10 16.83 -20.13
N ILE A 257 -8.42 16.16 -19.24
CA ILE A 257 -7.17 15.44 -19.49
C ILE A 257 -7.41 13.97 -19.17
N ASN A 258 -7.14 13.09 -20.14
CA ASN A 258 -7.26 11.66 -19.92
C ASN A 258 -5.92 11.08 -19.44
N LEU A 259 -6.01 10.25 -18.39
CA LEU A 259 -4.92 9.41 -17.92
C LEU A 259 -4.49 8.39 -19.00
N PRO A 260 -3.28 7.85 -18.92
CA PRO A 260 -2.90 6.72 -19.76
C PRO A 260 -3.79 5.52 -19.50
N ALA A 261 -3.98 4.68 -20.52
CA ALA A 261 -4.74 3.44 -20.36
C ALA A 261 -4.04 2.49 -19.37
N TYR A 262 -4.83 1.76 -18.61
CA TYR A 262 -4.37 0.75 -17.65
C TYR A 262 -3.41 1.25 -16.56
N ALA A 263 -3.56 2.50 -16.14
CA ALA A 263 -2.72 3.12 -15.12
C ALA A 263 -3.52 3.77 -13.98
N PRO A 264 -4.42 3.04 -13.28
CA PRO A 264 -5.20 3.58 -12.17
C PRO A 264 -4.32 4.00 -10.99
N ASP A 265 -3.18 3.32 -10.79
CA ASP A 265 -2.16 3.62 -9.78
C ASP A 265 -1.60 5.03 -9.86
N HIS A 266 -1.73 5.70 -11.01
CA HIS A 266 -1.33 7.09 -11.21
C HIS A 266 -2.48 8.10 -10.96
N ASN A 267 -3.70 7.64 -10.63
CA ASN A 267 -4.78 8.56 -10.31
C ASN A 267 -4.79 8.90 -8.80
N PRO A 268 -4.51 10.15 -8.39
CA PRO A 268 -4.55 10.55 -6.98
C PRO A 268 -5.88 10.26 -6.30
N GLN A 269 -6.99 10.29 -7.05
CA GLN A 269 -8.34 9.99 -6.53
C GLN A 269 -8.49 8.57 -6.01
N GLU A 270 -7.78 7.60 -6.57
CA GLU A 270 -7.79 6.21 -6.09
C GLU A 270 -7.26 6.07 -4.65
N HIS A 271 -6.31 6.92 -4.26
CA HIS A 271 -5.81 6.95 -2.87
C HIS A 271 -6.86 7.48 -1.89
N VAL A 272 -7.70 8.41 -2.33
CA VAL A 272 -8.85 8.90 -1.54
C VAL A 272 -9.85 7.78 -1.33
N TRP A 273 -10.18 7.04 -2.39
CA TRP A 273 -11.07 5.88 -2.30
C TRP A 273 -10.53 4.80 -1.39
N LYS A 274 -9.25 4.48 -1.53
CA LYS A 274 -8.59 3.50 -0.67
C LYS A 274 -8.68 3.92 0.80
N TYR A 275 -8.35 5.17 1.12
CA TYR A 275 -8.45 5.69 2.48
C TYR A 275 -9.87 5.57 3.04
N GLY A 276 -10.87 6.03 2.30
CA GLY A 276 -12.27 5.96 2.73
C GLY A 276 -12.74 4.51 2.96
N LYS A 277 -12.45 3.62 2.00
CA LYS A 277 -12.77 2.19 2.09
C LYS A 277 -12.07 1.49 3.27
N ASP A 278 -10.81 1.81 3.54
CA ASP A 278 -10.07 1.21 4.65
C ASP A 278 -10.64 1.67 6.02
N LYS A 279 -11.16 2.90 6.11
CA LYS A 279 -11.76 3.44 7.33
C LYS A 279 -13.15 2.89 7.65
N ILE A 280 -13.95 2.53 6.65
CA ILE A 280 -15.25 1.87 6.85
C ILE A 280 -15.15 0.34 6.90
N ALA A 281 -13.97 -0.23 6.67
CA ALA A 281 -13.77 -1.67 6.63
C ALA A 281 -14.03 -2.34 8.00
N ASN A 282 -14.34 -3.64 7.94
CA ASN A 282 -14.55 -4.51 9.10
C ASN A 282 -15.73 -4.11 10.02
N THR A 283 -16.63 -3.26 9.54
CA THR A 283 -17.82 -2.84 10.25
C THR A 283 -19.03 -3.03 9.35
N GLN A 284 -19.99 -3.86 9.78
CA GLN A 284 -21.28 -3.96 9.12
C GLN A 284 -22.20 -2.88 9.68
N CYS A 285 -22.61 -1.97 8.81
CA CYS A 285 -23.61 -0.95 9.14
C CYS A 285 -25.04 -1.51 9.02
N GLU A 286 -26.00 -0.87 9.66
CA GLU A 286 -27.40 -1.30 9.66
C GLU A 286 -28.10 -1.08 8.32
N SER A 287 -27.66 -0.08 7.55
CA SER A 287 -28.22 0.25 6.24
C SER A 287 -27.15 0.74 5.25
N LEU A 288 -27.51 0.78 3.96
CA LEU A 288 -26.69 1.39 2.91
C LEU A 288 -26.51 2.90 3.19
N GLU A 289 -27.54 3.57 3.66
CA GLU A 289 -27.53 4.99 3.97
C GLU A 289 -26.47 5.33 5.03
N GLU A 290 -26.37 4.52 6.06
CA GLU A 290 -25.36 4.66 7.12
C GLU A 290 -23.94 4.51 6.57
N VAL A 291 -23.70 3.48 5.73
CA VAL A 291 -22.38 3.29 5.07
C VAL A 291 -22.03 4.50 4.20
N VAL A 292 -23.00 5.00 3.43
CA VAL A 292 -22.85 6.13 2.53
C VAL A 292 -22.54 7.40 3.31
N GLU A 293 -23.21 7.65 4.42
CA GLU A 293 -22.97 8.80 5.28
C GLU A 293 -21.59 8.75 5.92
N LYS A 294 -21.26 7.62 6.58
CA LYS A 294 -19.93 7.41 7.17
C LYS A 294 -18.81 7.60 6.15
N PHE A 295 -18.94 6.97 4.98
CA PHE A 295 -17.97 7.10 3.91
C PHE A 295 -17.80 8.55 3.46
N SER A 296 -18.92 9.27 3.25
CA SER A 296 -18.91 10.65 2.80
C SER A 296 -18.24 11.58 3.83
N LEU A 297 -18.58 11.44 5.11
CA LEU A 297 -17.95 12.19 6.20
C LEU A 297 -16.45 11.95 6.29
N ILE A 298 -16.01 10.70 6.18
CA ILE A 298 -14.59 10.33 6.25
C ILE A 298 -13.83 10.92 5.07
N VAL A 299 -14.38 10.83 3.87
CA VAL A 299 -13.71 11.24 2.63
C VAL A 299 -13.65 12.76 2.52
N MET A 300 -14.73 13.48 2.85
CA MET A 300 -14.77 14.95 2.81
C MET A 300 -14.22 15.63 4.07
N GLY A 301 -13.99 14.89 5.14
CA GLY A 301 -13.59 15.43 6.46
C GLY A 301 -12.11 15.78 6.59
N ARG A 302 -11.33 15.76 5.50
CA ARG A 302 -9.89 16.05 5.54
C ARG A 302 -9.36 16.55 4.20
N ASN A 303 -8.18 17.16 4.23
CA ASN A 303 -7.38 17.44 3.02
C ASN A 303 -6.39 16.32 2.76
N TYR A 304 -6.14 16.03 1.50
CA TYR A 304 -5.26 14.96 1.03
C TYR A 304 -3.99 15.53 0.39
N PRO A 305 -2.79 15.05 0.78
CA PRO A 305 -1.52 15.52 0.24
C PRO A 305 -1.13 14.81 -1.06
N TYR A 306 -2.12 14.35 -1.84
CA TYR A 306 -1.85 13.59 -3.06
C TYR A 306 -1.67 14.50 -4.25
N HIS A 307 -0.61 14.27 -5.02
CA HIS A 307 -0.22 15.03 -6.20
C HIS A 307 0.02 14.09 -7.38
N PHE A 308 0.09 14.67 -8.58
CA PHE A 308 0.52 13.97 -9.79
C PHE A 308 2.02 13.82 -9.87
#